data_519c4a85e23d5f23a2813b041bbecc61
#
_entry.id   519c4a85e23d5f23a2813b041bbecc61
#
_cell.length_a   1.000
_cell.length_b   1.000
_cell.length_c   1.000
_cell.angle_alpha   90.00
_cell.angle_beta   90.00
_cell.angle_gamma   90.00
#
_symmetry.space_group_name_H-M   'P 1'
#
loop_
_entity.id
_entity.type
_entity.pdbx_description
1 polymer ?
#
loop_
_entity_poly.entity_id
_entity_poly.type
_entity_poly.pdbx_seq_one_letter_code
_entity_poly.pdbx_strand_id
1 'polypeptide(L)'
;MSGDDRTPVYAISVAAELAGMHAQTLRQYDRIGLVTPSRTRGGGRRYSAADVTRVREVQRLSQEEGVSLAAIQRIFDLEHQV
;
A
#
# COMPACT_ATOMS: atom_id res chain seq x y z
N MET A 1 4.89 -2.10 23.91
CA MET A 1 4.28 -1.98 22.62
C MET A 1 4.64 -0.69 21.97
N SER A 2 5.21 -0.85 20.91
CA SER A 2 5.58 0.36 20.28
C SER A 2 4.59 0.74 19.26
N GLY A 3 4.53 1.85 18.96
CA GLY A 3 4.07 2.47 17.83
C GLY A 3 2.71 2.10 17.30
N ASP A 4 2.18 2.97 16.58
CA ASP A 4 0.94 2.79 15.85
C ASP A 4 1.28 2.25 14.47
N ASP A 5 0.62 1.19 14.03
CA ASP A 5 0.80 0.63 12.69
C ASP A 5 0.55 1.67 11.61
N ARG A 6 -0.16 2.73 11.92
CA ARG A 6 -0.49 3.77 10.95
C ARG A 6 0.52 4.91 10.93
N THR A 7 1.55 4.85 11.75
CA THR A 7 2.59 5.88 11.73
C THR A 7 3.43 5.73 10.45
N PRO A 8 3.54 6.78 9.62
CA PRO A 8 4.21 6.69 8.32
C PRO A 8 5.72 6.85 8.47
N VAL A 9 6.41 5.74 8.68
CA VAL A 9 7.84 5.74 8.98
C VAL A 9 8.74 5.21 7.86
N TYR A 10 8.18 4.55 6.84
CA TYR A 10 8.99 3.88 5.83
C TYR A 10 9.06 4.67 4.53
N ALA A 11 10.27 4.92 4.04
CA ALA A 11 10.46 5.43 2.68
C ALA A 11 9.99 4.37 1.68
N ILE A 12 9.71 4.79 0.45
CA ILE A 12 9.16 3.88 -0.55
C ILE A 12 10.06 2.68 -0.81
N SER A 13 11.37 2.86 -0.84
CA SER A 13 12.30 1.75 -1.09
C SER A 13 12.21 0.70 0.02
N VAL A 14 12.11 1.14 1.26
CA VAL A 14 12.00 0.24 2.41
C VAL A 14 10.63 -0.44 2.42
N ALA A 15 9.58 0.33 2.18
CA ALA A 15 8.21 -0.22 2.14
C ALA A 15 8.08 -1.28 1.04
N ALA A 16 8.63 -1.01 -0.13
CA ALA A 16 8.60 -1.97 -1.24
C ALA A 16 9.35 -3.25 -0.88
N GLU A 17 10.51 -3.12 -0.24
CA GLU A 17 11.28 -4.28 0.19
C GLU A 17 10.50 -5.11 1.20
N LEU A 18 9.90 -4.44 2.20
CA LEU A 18 9.09 -5.14 3.20
C LEU A 18 7.88 -5.82 2.58
N ALA A 19 7.32 -5.25 1.55
CA ALA A 19 6.17 -5.81 0.86
C ALA A 19 6.55 -6.86 -0.19
N GLY A 20 7.84 -7.01 -0.49
CA GLY A 20 8.31 -7.98 -1.47
C GLY A 20 8.00 -7.58 -2.90
N MET A 21 8.06 -6.30 -3.22
CA MET A 21 7.76 -5.81 -4.57
C MET A 21 8.74 -4.71 -4.96
N HIS A 22 8.70 -4.32 -6.24
CA HIS A 22 9.50 -3.21 -6.72
C HIS A 22 8.87 -1.88 -6.31
N ALA A 23 9.71 -0.87 -6.07
CA ALA A 23 9.22 0.46 -5.73
C ALA A 23 8.32 1.03 -6.84
N GLN A 24 8.60 0.69 -8.09
CA GLN A 24 7.78 1.15 -9.20
C GLN A 24 6.35 0.61 -9.10
N THR A 25 6.19 -0.65 -8.69
CA THR A 25 4.89 -1.25 -8.47
C THR A 25 4.15 -0.53 -7.36
N LEU A 26 4.87 -0.20 -6.29
CA LEU A 26 4.27 0.51 -5.16
C LEU A 26 3.81 1.91 -5.56
N ARG A 27 4.59 2.60 -6.42
CA ARG A 27 4.18 3.90 -6.97
C ARG A 27 2.90 3.78 -7.80
N GLN A 28 2.78 2.68 -8.55
CA GLN A 28 1.57 2.43 -9.33
C GLN A 28 0.37 2.23 -8.41
N TYR A 29 0.52 1.49 -7.33
CA TYR A 29 -0.56 1.27 -6.37
C TYR A 29 -1.01 2.59 -5.74
N ASP A 30 -0.07 3.47 -5.44
CA ASP A 30 -0.39 4.82 -4.95
C ASP A 30 -1.19 5.59 -6.00
N ARG A 31 -0.72 5.55 -7.24
CA ARG A 31 -1.33 6.32 -8.33
C ARG A 31 -2.78 5.93 -8.57
N ILE A 32 -3.09 4.64 -8.47
CA ILE A 32 -4.45 4.16 -8.72
C ILE A 32 -5.30 4.11 -7.45
N GLY A 33 -4.77 4.54 -6.32
CA GLY A 33 -5.54 4.68 -5.10
C GLY A 33 -5.67 3.44 -4.23
N LEU A 34 -4.85 2.41 -4.48
CA LEU A 34 -4.86 1.19 -3.65
C LEU A 34 -4.18 1.41 -2.31
N VAL A 35 -3.30 2.38 -2.24
CA VAL A 35 -2.63 2.77 -0.99
C VAL A 35 -2.45 4.28 -1.04
N THR A 36 -2.51 4.92 0.11
CA THR A 36 -2.38 6.38 0.19
C THR A 36 -1.28 6.72 1.20
N PRO A 37 -0.03 6.82 0.74
CA PRO A 37 1.06 7.16 1.64
C PRO A 37 0.98 8.62 2.08
N SER A 38 1.61 8.92 3.20
CA SER A 38 1.80 10.29 3.63
C SER A 38 2.92 10.91 2.81
N ARG A 39 2.91 12.23 2.69
CA ARG A 39 3.96 12.96 1.98
C ARG A 39 4.82 13.71 2.97
N THR A 40 6.12 13.69 2.73
CA THR A 40 7.03 14.53 3.50
C THR A 40 6.97 15.94 2.94
N ARG A 41 7.61 16.88 3.62
CA ARG A 41 7.64 18.28 3.19
C ARG A 41 8.25 18.42 1.80
N GLY A 42 9.20 17.55 1.46
CA GLY A 42 9.82 17.57 0.12
C GLY A 42 9.07 16.77 -0.93
N GLY A 43 7.88 16.27 -0.61
CA GLY A 43 7.07 15.52 -1.56
C GLY A 43 7.35 14.02 -1.60
N GLY A 44 8.26 13.54 -0.75
CA GLY A 44 8.56 12.11 -0.70
C GLY A 44 7.44 11.33 -0.05
N ARG A 45 7.35 10.05 -0.42
CA ARG A 45 6.34 9.16 0.13
C ARG A 45 6.82 8.54 1.43
N ARG A 46 5.91 8.40 2.39
CA ARG A 46 6.16 7.66 3.63
C ARG A 46 5.01 6.71 3.88
N TYR A 47 5.34 5.47 4.14
CA TYR A 47 4.37 4.39 4.31
C TYR A 47 4.40 3.90 5.75
N SER A 48 3.24 3.51 6.25
CA SER A 48 3.11 2.90 7.57
C SER A 48 3.20 1.38 7.46
N ALA A 49 3.31 0.72 8.61
CA ALA A 49 3.23 -0.75 8.65
C ALA A 49 1.88 -1.23 8.11
N ALA A 50 0.81 -0.50 8.42
CA ALA A 50 -0.52 -0.85 7.89
C ALA A 50 -0.56 -0.74 6.37
N ASP A 51 0.11 0.28 5.80
CA ASP A 51 0.21 0.41 4.35
C ASP A 51 0.93 -0.79 3.74
N VAL A 52 2.03 -1.21 4.35
CA VAL A 52 2.78 -2.38 3.88
C VAL A 52 1.90 -3.63 3.89
N THR A 53 1.15 -3.84 4.97
CA THR A 53 0.22 -4.96 5.07
C THR A 53 -0.81 -4.90 3.96
N ARG A 54 -1.36 -3.70 3.70
CA ARG A 54 -2.36 -3.51 2.66
C ARG A 54 -1.83 -3.87 1.28
N VAL A 55 -0.64 -3.38 0.92
CA VAL A 55 -0.10 -3.66 -0.41
C VAL A 55 0.31 -5.13 -0.56
N ARG A 56 0.74 -5.77 0.52
CA ARG A 56 1.01 -7.21 0.49
C ARG A 56 -0.27 -7.98 0.21
N GLU A 57 -1.38 -7.58 0.81
CA GLU A 57 -2.68 -8.21 0.59
C GLU A 57 -3.13 -8.00 -0.86
N VAL A 58 -2.96 -6.80 -1.39
CA VAL A 58 -3.28 -6.51 -2.80
C VAL A 58 -2.49 -7.43 -3.72
N GLN A 59 -1.19 -7.55 -3.47
CA GLN A 59 -0.33 -8.38 -4.29
C GLN A 59 -0.74 -9.85 -4.22
N ARG A 60 -1.07 -10.32 -3.03
CA ARG A 60 -1.50 -11.70 -2.84
C ARG A 60 -2.78 -11.98 -3.63
N LEU A 61 -3.76 -11.10 -3.53
CA LEU A 61 -5.02 -11.27 -4.26
C LEU A 61 -4.79 -11.25 -5.77
N SER A 62 -3.94 -10.35 -6.24
CA SER A 62 -3.68 -10.19 -7.66
C SER A 62 -2.90 -11.37 -8.22
N GLN A 63 -1.87 -11.81 -7.53
CA GLN A 63 -0.96 -12.83 -8.07
C GLN A 63 -1.41 -14.25 -7.78
N GLU A 64 -1.89 -14.49 -6.55
CA GLU A 64 -2.22 -15.85 -6.15
C GLU A 64 -3.65 -16.25 -6.50
N GLU A 65 -4.57 -15.29 -6.47
CA GLU A 65 -5.98 -15.57 -6.68
C GLU A 65 -6.51 -15.01 -8.00
N GLY A 66 -5.64 -14.34 -8.76
CA GLY A 66 -6.01 -13.87 -10.10
C GLY A 66 -7.00 -12.71 -10.12
N VAL A 67 -7.18 -12.02 -9.00
CA VAL A 67 -8.12 -10.90 -8.93
C VAL A 67 -7.47 -9.66 -9.55
N SER A 68 -8.19 -8.96 -10.41
CA SER A 68 -7.66 -7.76 -11.04
C SER A 68 -7.51 -6.62 -10.04
N LEU A 69 -6.59 -5.70 -10.31
CA LEU A 69 -6.38 -4.55 -9.44
C LEU A 69 -7.62 -3.69 -9.34
N ALA A 70 -8.37 -3.56 -10.44
CA ALA A 70 -9.62 -2.78 -10.43
C ALA A 70 -10.65 -3.42 -9.50
N ALA A 71 -10.76 -4.74 -9.52
CA ALA A 71 -11.69 -5.45 -8.64
C ALA A 71 -11.27 -5.31 -7.18
N ILE A 72 -9.96 -5.38 -6.89
CA ILE A 72 -9.45 -5.21 -5.53
C ILE A 72 -9.77 -3.81 -5.02
N GLN A 73 -9.56 -2.80 -5.85
CA GLN A 73 -9.87 -1.42 -5.47
C GLN A 73 -11.35 -1.27 -5.13
N ARG A 74 -12.21 -1.88 -5.93
CA ARG A 74 -13.65 -1.84 -5.69
C ARG A 74 -14.02 -2.48 -4.35
N ILE A 75 -13.39 -3.62 -4.02
CA ILE A 75 -13.63 -4.29 -2.75
C ILE A 75 -13.24 -3.35 -1.59
N PHE A 76 -12.08 -2.72 -1.67
CA PHE A 76 -11.63 -1.80 -0.62
C PHE A 76 -12.55 -0.60 -0.51
N ASP A 77 -13.00 -0.05 -1.63
CA ASP A 77 -13.93 1.09 -1.63
C ASP A 77 -15.24 0.72 -0.93
N LEU A 78 -15.75 -0.47 -1.21
CA LEU A 78 -16.99 -0.93 -0.58
C LEU A 78 -16.82 -1.10 0.92
N GLU A 79 -15.67 -1.60 1.36
CA GLU A 79 -15.39 -1.76 2.79
C GLU A 79 -15.34 -0.41 3.51
N HIS A 80 -14.97 0.64 2.81
CA HIS A 80 -14.86 1.98 3.40
C HIS A 80 -16.15 2.78 3.36
N GLN A 81 -17.21 2.23 2.78
CA GLN A 81 -18.48 2.92 2.67
C GLN A 81 -19.41 2.62 3.84
N VAL A 82 -18.93 1.97 4.83
CA VAL A 82 -19.77 1.57 5.98
C VAL A 82 -20.10 2.75 6.87
#